data_ff09d00f5cd19f9b157b00d4d6c4cf1d
#
_entry.id   ff09d00f5cd19f9b157b00d4d6c4cf1d
#
_cell.length_a   1.000
_cell.length_b   1.000
_cell.length_c   1.000
_cell.angle_alpha   90.00
_cell.angle_beta   90.00
_cell.angle_gamma   90.00
#
_symmetry.space_group_name_H-M   'P 1'
#
loop_
_entity.id
_entity.type
_entity.pdbx_description
1 polymer ?
#
loop_
_entity_poly.entity_id
_entity_poly.type
_entity_poly.pdbx_seq_one_letter_code
_entity_poly.pdbx_strand_id
1 'polypeptide(L)'
;VPASGENFAYLSSGTWSLMGIESKTPIIDEKSYEYNLTNEGGIEGTTRFLKNITGMWLLEQSRKTWEAEGREYSYAQMEAMAREAIDFPSTINPDDPRFAAPKDMYAEIKAALQESGQRVPENDGEMISCIYHSLTKRYKEVIGMLQGFASFKIEKLHVIGGGSANKLMCQLTADTLGIPVIAGPMEGTAIGNIMLQAKVAGLVGDRWDMRRIIGNSIQTITYEPRS
;
A
#
# COMPACT_ATOMS: atom_id res chain seq x y z
N VAL A 1 -12.82 -2.87 3.60
CA VAL A 1 -12.56 -1.44 3.90
C VAL A 1 -13.83 -0.78 4.42
N PRO A 2 -13.77 0.16 5.37
CA PRO A 2 -14.91 0.91 5.90
C PRO A 2 -15.29 2.09 4.98
N ALA A 3 -15.45 1.82 3.69
CA ALA A 3 -15.73 2.86 2.71
C ALA A 3 -17.19 3.30 2.73
N SER A 4 -17.43 4.59 2.61
CA SER A 4 -18.71 5.20 2.27
C SER A 4 -18.68 5.68 0.83
N GLY A 5 -19.66 5.27 0.00
CA GLY A 5 -19.69 5.56 -1.43
C GLY A 5 -18.74 4.67 -2.27
N GLU A 6 -18.75 4.87 -3.57
CA GLU A 6 -18.05 4.01 -4.55
C GLU A 6 -16.73 4.63 -5.06
N ASN A 7 -16.51 5.93 -4.90
CA ASN A 7 -15.39 6.68 -5.50
C ASN A 7 -14.07 6.51 -4.74
N PHE A 8 -13.64 5.29 -4.52
CA PHE A 8 -12.42 5.01 -3.78
C PHE A 8 -11.54 3.94 -4.44
N ALA A 9 -10.25 4.00 -4.15
CA ALA A 9 -9.35 2.87 -4.27
C ALA A 9 -9.01 2.32 -2.89
N TYR A 10 -8.52 1.09 -2.84
CA TYR A 10 -8.02 0.50 -1.61
C TYR A 10 -6.57 0.05 -1.77
N LEU A 11 -5.85 0.02 -0.68
CA LEU A 11 -4.50 -0.53 -0.54
C LEU A 11 -4.48 -1.47 0.66
N SER A 12 -4.30 -2.76 0.40
CA SER A 12 -3.94 -3.72 1.44
C SER A 12 -2.43 -3.68 1.60
N SER A 13 -1.97 -2.97 2.64
CA SER A 13 -0.55 -2.71 2.89
C SER A 13 0.01 -3.67 3.94
N GLY A 14 0.91 -4.52 3.51
CA GLY A 14 1.66 -5.47 4.32
C GLY A 14 3.01 -5.72 3.69
N THR A 15 3.53 -6.94 3.80
CA THR A 15 4.74 -7.39 3.07
C THR A 15 4.59 -7.10 1.58
N TRP A 16 3.43 -7.43 1.01
CA TRP A 16 2.98 -6.99 -0.30
C TRP A 16 2.01 -5.83 -0.18
N SER A 17 1.91 -5.04 -1.24
CA SER A 17 0.92 -3.98 -1.38
C SER A 17 -0.02 -4.33 -2.53
N LEU A 18 -1.30 -4.62 -2.19
CA LEU A 18 -2.33 -4.88 -3.17
C LEU A 18 -3.20 -3.64 -3.31
N MET A 19 -3.05 -2.93 -4.41
CA MET A 19 -3.80 -1.70 -4.67
C MET A 19 -4.83 -1.92 -5.78
N GLY A 20 -6.08 -1.56 -5.53
CA GLY A 20 -7.14 -1.82 -6.49
C GLY A 20 -8.41 -1.00 -6.30
N ILE A 21 -9.35 -1.25 -7.20
CA ILE A 21 -10.71 -0.74 -7.18
C ILE A 21 -11.70 -1.91 -7.15
N GLU A 22 -12.93 -1.64 -6.76
CA GLU A 22 -14.04 -2.58 -6.88
C GLU A 22 -14.78 -2.31 -8.20
N SER A 23 -14.99 -3.36 -9.00
CA SER A 23 -15.79 -3.31 -10.21
C SER A 23 -16.95 -4.31 -10.17
N LYS A 24 -17.95 -4.09 -11.01
CA LYS A 24 -19.11 -5.00 -11.10
C LYS A 24 -18.79 -6.27 -11.89
N THR A 25 -17.85 -6.17 -12.81
CA THR A 25 -17.43 -7.26 -13.71
C THR A 25 -15.91 -7.29 -13.84
N PRO A 26 -15.33 -8.44 -14.18
CA PRO A 26 -13.91 -8.52 -14.51
C PRO A 26 -13.55 -7.59 -15.69
N ILE A 27 -12.36 -6.99 -15.58
CA ILE A 27 -11.78 -6.14 -16.65
C ILE A 27 -10.66 -6.95 -17.30
N ILE A 28 -10.87 -7.33 -18.57
CA ILE A 28 -9.95 -8.18 -19.31
C ILE A 28 -9.76 -7.54 -20.68
N ASP A 29 -8.66 -6.86 -20.87
CA ASP A 29 -8.24 -6.26 -22.13
C ASP A 29 -6.71 -6.24 -22.24
N GLU A 30 -6.18 -5.85 -23.38
CA GLU A 30 -4.74 -5.81 -23.66
C GLU A 30 -4.00 -4.89 -22.69
N LYS A 31 -4.58 -3.75 -22.33
CA LYS A 31 -3.98 -2.77 -21.44
C LYS A 31 -3.93 -3.28 -19.99
N SER A 32 -4.96 -4.00 -19.52
CA SER A 32 -4.94 -4.62 -18.18
C SER A 32 -3.89 -5.73 -18.09
N TYR A 33 -3.68 -6.47 -19.19
CA TYR A 33 -2.60 -7.45 -19.30
C TYR A 33 -1.23 -6.79 -19.30
N GLU A 34 -1.02 -5.75 -20.10
CA GLU A 34 0.24 -4.99 -20.15
C GLU A 34 0.63 -4.43 -18.80
N TYR A 35 -0.34 -3.89 -18.06
CA TYR A 35 -0.12 -3.36 -16.71
C TYR A 35 -0.03 -4.44 -15.64
N ASN A 36 -0.19 -5.71 -16.00
CA ASN A 36 -0.20 -6.84 -15.07
C ASN A 36 -1.19 -6.61 -13.92
N LEU A 37 -2.45 -6.29 -14.29
CA LEU A 37 -3.55 -6.12 -13.37
C LEU A 37 -4.32 -7.44 -13.24
N THR A 38 -4.81 -7.72 -12.04
CA THR A 38 -5.45 -8.99 -11.67
C THR A 38 -6.92 -8.78 -11.32
N ASN A 39 -7.77 -9.72 -11.71
CA ASN A 39 -9.16 -9.81 -11.30
C ASN A 39 -9.30 -10.87 -10.20
N GLU A 40 -9.81 -10.49 -9.05
CA GLU A 40 -10.09 -11.39 -7.94
C GLU A 40 -11.57 -11.30 -7.55
N GLY A 41 -12.16 -12.44 -7.15
CA GLY A 41 -13.54 -12.49 -6.69
C GLY A 41 -13.76 -11.64 -5.44
N GLY A 42 -14.76 -10.76 -5.50
CA GLY A 42 -15.22 -9.95 -4.37
C GLY A 42 -16.53 -10.49 -3.77
N ILE A 43 -17.02 -9.82 -2.74
CA ILE A 43 -18.31 -10.12 -2.11
C ILE A 43 -19.45 -9.72 -3.07
N GLU A 44 -20.55 -10.49 -3.04
CA GLU A 44 -21.78 -10.20 -3.80
C GLU A 44 -21.55 -10.12 -5.32
N GLY A 45 -20.65 -10.96 -5.83
CA GLY A 45 -20.35 -11.03 -7.27
C GLY A 45 -19.57 -9.84 -7.80
N THR A 46 -19.02 -8.98 -6.94
CA THR A 46 -18.10 -7.94 -7.37
C THR A 46 -16.72 -8.51 -7.73
N THR A 47 -15.94 -7.73 -8.42
CA THR A 47 -14.56 -8.03 -8.75
C THR A 47 -13.64 -7.01 -8.08
N ARG A 48 -12.58 -7.49 -7.45
CA ARG A 48 -11.44 -6.68 -7.03
C ARG A 48 -10.45 -6.63 -8.19
N PHE A 49 -10.37 -5.50 -8.85
CA PHE A 49 -9.42 -5.26 -9.92
C PHE A 49 -8.22 -4.53 -9.36
N LEU A 50 -7.06 -5.18 -9.35
CA LEU A 50 -5.91 -4.72 -8.57
C LEU A 50 -4.57 -5.01 -9.22
N LYS A 51 -3.54 -4.34 -8.70
CA LYS A 51 -2.13 -4.63 -8.95
C LYS A 51 -1.44 -5.09 -7.67
N ASN A 52 -0.64 -6.14 -7.79
CA ASN A 52 0.36 -6.49 -6.80
C ASN A 52 1.58 -5.58 -6.97
N ILE A 53 2.04 -4.99 -5.89
CA ILE A 53 3.23 -4.16 -5.81
C ILE A 53 4.13 -4.76 -4.73
N THR A 54 5.42 -4.78 -4.96
CA THR A 54 6.37 -5.11 -3.89
C THR A 54 6.24 -4.04 -2.80
N GLY A 55 5.68 -4.44 -1.66
CA GLY A 55 5.34 -3.52 -0.58
C GLY A 55 6.48 -3.36 0.43
N MET A 56 6.13 -3.51 1.73
CA MET A 56 7.11 -3.41 2.82
C MET A 56 8.13 -4.56 2.84
N TRP A 57 8.06 -5.51 1.91
CA TRP A 57 9.07 -6.53 1.68
C TRP A 57 10.48 -5.94 1.57
N LEU A 58 10.63 -4.81 0.86
CA LEU A 58 11.91 -4.10 0.73
C LEU A 58 12.48 -3.72 2.11
N LEU A 59 11.64 -3.15 2.96
CA LEU A 59 12.04 -2.76 4.32
C LEU A 59 12.33 -3.99 5.20
N GLU A 60 11.46 -5.00 5.16
CA GLU A 60 11.62 -6.21 5.97
C GLU A 60 12.88 -7.00 5.61
N GLN A 61 13.24 -7.05 4.33
CA GLN A 61 14.49 -7.69 3.91
C GLN A 61 15.71 -6.84 4.28
N SER A 62 15.64 -5.52 4.15
CA SER A 62 16.72 -4.63 4.62
C SER A 62 16.91 -4.74 6.14
N ARG A 63 15.81 -4.87 6.88
CA ARG A 63 15.83 -5.08 8.34
C ARG A 63 16.57 -6.36 8.73
N LYS A 64 16.42 -7.46 7.99
CA LYS A 64 17.17 -8.69 8.21
C LYS A 64 18.69 -8.50 8.06
N THR A 65 19.11 -7.69 7.10
CA THR A 65 20.52 -7.33 6.96
C THR A 65 21.01 -6.58 8.18
N TRP A 66 20.24 -5.60 8.66
CA TRP A 66 20.58 -4.84 9.87
C TRP A 66 20.65 -5.72 11.11
N GLU A 67 19.66 -6.60 11.30
CA GLU A 67 19.64 -7.56 12.42
C GLU A 67 20.86 -8.49 12.42
N ALA A 68 21.27 -8.97 11.24
CA ALA A 68 22.49 -9.80 11.10
C ALA A 68 23.77 -9.04 11.46
N GLU A 69 23.77 -7.72 11.33
CA GLU A 69 24.87 -6.82 11.70
C GLU A 69 24.74 -6.29 13.13
N GLY A 70 23.76 -6.77 13.92
CA GLY A 70 23.54 -6.36 15.32
C GLY A 70 22.81 -5.03 15.47
N ARG A 71 22.15 -4.52 14.42
CA ARG A 71 21.33 -3.29 14.42
C ARG A 71 19.85 -3.68 14.43
N GLU A 72 19.21 -3.54 15.56
CA GLU A 72 17.79 -3.86 15.72
C GLU A 72 16.96 -2.59 15.88
N TYR A 73 15.95 -2.44 15.03
CA TYR A 73 15.05 -1.29 15.03
C TYR A 73 13.59 -1.71 15.16
N SER A 74 12.86 -1.09 16.07
CA SER A 74 11.40 -1.14 16.09
C SER A 74 10.82 -0.33 14.92
N TYR A 75 9.57 -0.62 14.53
CA TYR A 75 8.88 0.16 13.49
C TYR A 75 8.81 1.66 13.82
N ALA A 76 8.62 2.00 15.09
CA ALA A 76 8.61 3.40 15.54
C ALA A 76 9.97 4.09 15.35
N GLN A 77 11.07 3.39 15.65
CA GLN A 77 12.42 3.92 15.39
C GLN A 77 12.69 4.09 13.90
N MET A 78 12.33 3.11 13.08
CA MET A 78 12.45 3.21 11.62
C MET A 78 11.64 4.37 11.04
N GLU A 79 10.40 4.59 11.53
CA GLU A 79 9.60 5.75 11.14
C GLU A 79 10.28 7.08 11.53
N ALA A 80 10.84 7.17 12.73
CA ALA A 80 11.57 8.36 13.18
C ALA A 80 12.81 8.64 12.32
N MET A 81 13.62 7.61 12.07
CA MET A 81 14.81 7.71 11.21
C MET A 81 14.46 8.16 9.78
N ALA A 82 13.39 7.60 9.19
CA ALA A 82 12.91 8.03 7.87
C ALA A 82 12.43 9.48 7.88
N ARG A 83 11.81 9.93 8.98
CA ARG A 83 11.35 11.31 9.14
C ARG A 83 12.51 12.30 9.21
N GLU A 84 13.62 11.94 9.87
CA GLU A 84 14.83 12.75 9.91
C GLU A 84 15.52 12.83 8.54
N ALA A 85 15.40 11.80 7.72
CA ALA A 85 15.96 11.72 6.39
C ALA A 85 14.92 11.96 5.27
N ILE A 86 13.83 12.69 5.57
CA ILE A 86 12.66 12.81 4.67
C ILE A 86 13.02 13.45 3.31
N ASP A 87 14.03 14.29 3.26
CA ASP A 87 14.46 14.99 2.05
C ASP A 87 15.41 14.16 1.17
N PHE A 88 15.64 12.87 1.50
CA PHE A 88 16.48 12.01 0.68
C PHE A 88 15.85 11.82 -0.72
N PRO A 89 16.53 12.21 -1.82
CA PRO A 89 15.87 12.42 -3.11
C PRO A 89 15.70 11.17 -3.96
N SER A 90 16.49 10.11 -3.68
CA SER A 90 16.61 8.97 -4.60
C SER A 90 15.47 7.97 -4.42
N THR A 91 15.04 7.38 -5.54
CA THR A 91 13.97 6.35 -5.56
C THR A 91 14.36 5.20 -6.49
N ILE A 92 13.87 4.01 -6.18
CA ILE A 92 13.99 2.82 -7.02
C ILE A 92 12.62 2.45 -7.60
N ASN A 93 12.59 1.55 -8.58
CA ASN A 93 11.36 0.86 -8.97
C ASN A 93 11.16 -0.34 -8.03
N PRO A 94 10.16 -0.32 -7.12
CA PRO A 94 9.95 -1.43 -6.18
C PRO A 94 9.67 -2.78 -6.85
N ASP A 95 9.13 -2.77 -8.06
CA ASP A 95 8.74 -3.97 -8.81
C ASP A 95 9.88 -4.48 -9.72
N ASP A 96 11.11 -3.96 -9.60
CA ASP A 96 12.25 -4.51 -10.32
C ASP A 96 12.49 -5.96 -9.89
N PRO A 97 12.62 -6.92 -10.82
CA PRO A 97 12.84 -8.33 -10.52
C PRO A 97 14.03 -8.61 -9.59
N ARG A 98 15.05 -7.74 -9.54
CA ARG A 98 16.19 -7.85 -8.62
C ARG A 98 15.79 -7.89 -7.16
N PHE A 99 14.64 -7.26 -6.80
CA PHE A 99 14.15 -7.19 -5.42
C PHE A 99 13.24 -8.36 -5.03
N ALA A 100 12.95 -9.30 -5.93
CA ALA A 100 12.06 -10.41 -5.64
C ALA A 100 12.63 -11.37 -4.59
N ALA A 101 13.91 -11.73 -4.68
CA ALA A 101 14.58 -12.62 -3.76
C ALA A 101 16.10 -12.37 -3.69
N PRO A 102 16.56 -11.17 -3.34
CA PRO A 102 17.99 -10.88 -3.24
C PRO A 102 18.59 -11.55 -2.01
N LYS A 103 19.88 -11.84 -2.06
CA LYS A 103 20.63 -12.31 -0.88
C LYS A 103 20.77 -11.23 0.18
N ASP A 104 20.91 -9.98 -0.26
CA ASP A 104 21.04 -8.79 0.56
C ASP A 104 20.28 -7.65 -0.11
N MET A 105 19.10 -7.33 0.43
CA MET A 105 18.23 -6.27 -0.10
C MET A 105 18.88 -4.89 0.03
N TYR A 106 19.56 -4.65 1.14
CA TYR A 106 20.22 -3.37 1.39
C TYR A 106 21.28 -3.08 0.33
N ALA A 107 22.12 -4.06 0.04
CA ALA A 107 23.13 -3.97 -1.00
C ALA A 107 22.53 -3.81 -2.41
N GLU A 108 21.46 -4.54 -2.72
CA GLU A 108 20.78 -4.46 -4.01
C GLU A 108 20.14 -3.09 -4.27
N ILE A 109 19.52 -2.48 -3.26
CA ILE A 109 18.97 -1.13 -3.38
C ILE A 109 20.09 -0.13 -3.66
N LYS A 110 21.22 -0.22 -2.93
CA LYS A 110 22.37 0.65 -3.15
C LYS A 110 22.94 0.49 -4.57
N ALA A 111 23.08 -0.75 -5.04
CA ALA A 111 23.55 -1.05 -6.39
C ALA A 111 22.63 -0.46 -7.46
N ALA A 112 21.31 -0.62 -7.32
CA ALA A 112 20.33 -0.06 -8.24
C ALA A 112 20.40 1.48 -8.34
N LEU A 113 20.58 2.16 -7.21
CA LEU A 113 20.74 3.60 -7.17
C LEU A 113 22.08 4.04 -7.80
N GLN A 114 23.16 3.33 -7.53
CA GLN A 114 24.46 3.60 -8.13
C GLN A 114 24.45 3.43 -9.65
N GLU A 115 23.85 2.35 -10.15
CA GLU A 115 23.71 2.07 -11.58
C GLU A 115 22.87 3.15 -12.30
N SER A 116 21.87 3.71 -11.62
CA SER A 116 21.03 4.79 -12.16
C SER A 116 21.64 6.19 -11.96
N GLY A 117 22.83 6.29 -11.40
CA GLY A 117 23.51 7.58 -11.14
C GLY A 117 22.84 8.43 -10.07
N GLN A 118 22.02 7.84 -9.21
CA GLN A 118 21.35 8.53 -8.12
C GLN A 118 22.21 8.53 -6.85
N ARG A 119 21.91 9.45 -5.92
CA ARG A 119 22.55 9.47 -4.61
C ARG A 119 22.26 8.17 -3.86
N VAL A 120 23.30 7.54 -3.34
CA VAL A 120 23.23 6.28 -2.57
C VAL A 120 23.04 6.62 -1.09
N PRO A 121 22.16 5.90 -0.34
CA PRO A 121 22.00 6.09 1.08
C PRO A 121 23.30 5.86 1.86
N GLU A 122 23.62 6.78 2.76
CA GLU A 122 24.82 6.72 3.62
C GLU A 122 24.50 6.12 5.00
N ASN A 123 23.22 6.11 5.38
CA ASN A 123 22.73 5.57 6.65
C ASN A 123 21.36 4.90 6.49
N ASP A 124 20.91 4.22 7.53
CA ASP A 124 19.67 3.44 7.51
C ASP A 124 18.42 4.33 7.40
N GLY A 125 18.44 5.54 7.95
CA GLY A 125 17.36 6.51 7.80
C GLY A 125 17.12 6.92 6.35
N GLU A 126 18.20 7.21 5.61
CA GLU A 126 18.14 7.52 4.18
C GLU A 126 17.65 6.30 3.36
N MET A 127 18.06 5.09 3.75
CA MET A 127 17.57 3.86 3.11
C MET A 127 16.05 3.69 3.31
N ILE A 128 15.56 3.88 4.51
CA ILE A 128 14.12 3.77 4.82
C ILE A 128 13.34 4.86 4.07
N SER A 129 13.85 6.08 4.05
CA SER A 129 13.25 7.19 3.30
C SER A 129 13.20 6.89 1.79
N CYS A 130 14.28 6.37 1.21
CA CYS A 130 14.33 5.91 -0.18
C CYS A 130 13.21 4.89 -0.47
N ILE A 131 13.05 3.88 0.39
CA ILE A 131 12.01 2.85 0.25
C ILE A 131 10.62 3.49 0.31
N TYR A 132 10.36 4.37 1.27
CA TYR A 132 9.04 5.01 1.44
C TYR A 132 8.69 5.90 0.23
N HIS A 133 9.60 6.73 -0.23
CA HIS A 133 9.40 7.55 -1.44
C HIS A 133 9.20 6.69 -2.69
N SER A 134 9.94 5.59 -2.81
CA SER A 134 9.79 4.65 -3.93
C SER A 134 8.39 4.02 -3.95
N LEU A 135 7.90 3.57 -2.79
CA LEU A 135 6.58 2.98 -2.67
C LEU A 135 5.47 4.00 -2.94
N THR A 136 5.55 5.21 -2.37
CA THR A 136 4.51 6.23 -2.60
C THR A 136 4.46 6.69 -4.05
N LYS A 137 5.62 6.83 -4.71
CA LYS A 137 5.71 7.09 -6.14
C LYS A 137 5.04 5.97 -6.95
N ARG A 138 5.33 4.73 -6.60
CA ARG A 138 4.71 3.57 -7.26
C ARG A 138 3.19 3.55 -7.06
N TYR A 139 2.72 3.88 -5.86
CA TYR A 139 1.28 3.99 -5.60
C TYR A 139 0.62 5.04 -6.48
N LYS A 140 1.27 6.18 -6.71
CA LYS A 140 0.76 7.22 -7.63
C LYS A 140 0.64 6.71 -9.07
N GLU A 141 1.63 6.00 -9.55
CA GLU A 141 1.60 5.38 -10.88
C GLU A 141 0.44 4.39 -11.00
N VAL A 142 0.27 3.52 -10.00
CA VAL A 142 -0.80 2.50 -9.99
C VAL A 142 -2.19 3.14 -9.87
N ILE A 143 -2.37 4.18 -9.07
CA ILE A 143 -3.63 4.95 -9.03
C ILE A 143 -3.94 5.54 -10.42
N GLY A 144 -2.93 6.06 -11.12
CA GLY A 144 -3.10 6.54 -12.49
C GLY A 144 -3.53 5.44 -13.48
N MET A 145 -2.95 4.24 -13.34
CA MET A 145 -3.36 3.07 -14.14
C MET A 145 -4.83 2.70 -13.83
N LEU A 146 -5.18 2.54 -12.56
CA LEU A 146 -6.54 2.18 -12.11
C LEU A 146 -7.59 3.23 -12.51
N GLN A 147 -7.24 4.51 -12.47
CA GLN A 147 -8.12 5.60 -12.92
C GLN A 147 -8.49 5.45 -14.40
N GLY A 148 -7.59 4.90 -15.23
CA GLY A 148 -7.87 4.64 -16.65
C GLY A 148 -8.92 3.55 -16.89
N PHE A 149 -9.23 2.72 -15.90
CA PHE A 149 -10.25 1.66 -15.95
C PHE A 149 -11.49 1.98 -15.11
N ALA A 150 -11.37 2.87 -14.13
CA ALA A 150 -12.48 3.25 -13.26
C ALA A 150 -13.52 4.08 -14.03
N SER A 151 -14.80 3.75 -13.85
CA SER A 151 -15.93 4.55 -14.36
C SER A 151 -16.23 5.78 -13.49
N PHE A 152 -15.45 6.01 -12.45
CA PHE A 152 -15.59 7.08 -11.47
C PHE A 152 -14.22 7.72 -11.21
N LYS A 153 -14.22 8.94 -10.69
CA LYS A 153 -13.00 9.58 -10.21
C LYS A 153 -12.60 8.95 -8.87
N ILE A 154 -11.35 8.48 -8.76
CA ILE A 154 -10.80 8.01 -7.49
C ILE A 154 -10.53 9.23 -6.61
N GLU A 155 -11.32 9.41 -5.56
CA GLU A 155 -11.30 10.60 -4.70
C GLU A 155 -10.59 10.38 -3.37
N LYS A 156 -10.38 9.12 -2.98
CA LYS A 156 -9.72 8.73 -1.73
C LYS A 156 -9.10 7.34 -1.84
N LEU A 157 -8.10 7.09 -0.99
CA LEU A 157 -7.46 5.78 -0.84
C LEU A 157 -7.71 5.24 0.57
N HIS A 158 -8.33 4.07 0.67
CA HIS A 158 -8.41 3.34 1.93
C HIS A 158 -7.19 2.43 2.10
N VAL A 159 -6.40 2.63 3.16
CA VAL A 159 -5.24 1.78 3.51
C VAL A 159 -5.62 0.88 4.67
N ILE A 160 -5.52 -0.43 4.47
CA ILE A 160 -5.78 -1.48 5.47
C ILE A 160 -4.55 -2.37 5.64
N GLY A 161 -4.56 -3.22 6.65
CA GLY A 161 -3.42 -4.08 6.97
C GLY A 161 -2.39 -3.38 7.86
N GLY A 162 -1.30 -4.08 8.17
CA GLY A 162 -0.26 -3.59 9.09
C GLY A 162 0.34 -2.23 8.70
N GLY A 163 0.46 -1.96 7.39
CA GLY A 163 0.98 -0.69 6.89
C GLY A 163 0.10 0.53 7.21
N SER A 164 -1.19 0.32 7.55
CA SER A 164 -2.07 1.41 7.99
C SER A 164 -1.65 2.04 9.33
N ALA A 165 -0.81 1.36 10.11
CA ALA A 165 -0.26 1.88 11.35
C ALA A 165 0.94 2.82 11.15
N ASN A 166 1.58 2.79 9.98
CA ASN A 166 2.72 3.65 9.67
C ASN A 166 2.22 5.04 9.26
N LYS A 167 2.28 5.97 10.23
CA LYS A 167 1.74 7.34 10.07
C LYS A 167 2.49 8.14 9.02
N LEU A 168 3.82 8.02 8.98
CA LEU A 168 4.63 8.72 8.00
C LEU A 168 4.30 8.24 6.58
N MET A 169 4.25 6.92 6.38
CA MET A 169 3.94 6.34 5.08
C MET A 169 2.54 6.72 4.59
N CYS A 170 1.53 6.71 5.49
CA CYS A 170 0.17 7.15 5.16
C CYS A 170 0.13 8.63 4.75
N GLN A 171 0.85 9.52 5.47
CA GLN A 171 0.91 10.93 5.12
C GLN A 171 1.66 11.15 3.81
N LEU A 172 2.82 10.54 3.62
CA LEU A 172 3.57 10.61 2.35
C LEU A 172 2.74 10.10 1.16
N THR A 173 1.93 9.07 1.40
CA THR A 173 1.02 8.56 0.38
C THR A 173 -0.04 9.62 0.02
N ALA A 174 -0.67 10.25 1.01
CA ALA A 174 -1.66 11.32 0.77
C ALA A 174 -1.02 12.49 0.00
N ASP A 175 0.14 12.97 0.44
CA ASP A 175 0.87 14.08 -0.17
C ASP A 175 1.25 13.75 -1.64
N THR A 176 1.74 12.53 -1.88
CA THR A 176 2.19 12.10 -3.22
C THR A 176 1.01 11.90 -4.17
N LEU A 177 -0.10 11.35 -3.71
CA LEU A 177 -1.28 11.12 -4.54
C LEU A 177 -2.12 12.39 -4.74
N GLY A 178 -2.08 13.33 -3.81
CA GLY A 178 -2.94 14.53 -3.82
C GLY A 178 -4.41 14.22 -3.51
N ILE A 179 -4.68 13.11 -2.83
CA ILE A 179 -6.02 12.71 -2.37
C ILE A 179 -5.95 12.21 -0.92
N PRO A 180 -7.06 12.30 -0.16
CA PRO A 180 -7.10 11.80 1.21
C PRO A 180 -6.79 10.30 1.30
N VAL A 181 -6.00 9.93 2.33
CA VAL A 181 -5.73 8.55 2.72
C VAL A 181 -6.44 8.26 4.03
N ILE A 182 -7.30 7.24 4.04
CA ILE A 182 -8.05 6.79 5.20
C ILE A 182 -7.42 5.48 5.68
N ALA A 183 -6.67 5.54 6.78
CA ALA A 183 -5.90 4.42 7.31
C ALA A 183 -6.66 3.65 8.40
N GLY A 184 -6.68 2.34 8.27
CA GLY A 184 -7.33 1.37 9.17
C GLY A 184 -8.52 0.65 8.54
N PRO A 185 -8.89 -0.50 9.09
CA PRO A 185 -8.26 -1.21 10.21
C PRO A 185 -6.97 -1.96 9.83
N MET A 186 -6.12 -2.21 10.82
CA MET A 186 -4.93 -3.07 10.65
C MET A 186 -5.33 -4.51 10.31
N GLU A 187 -6.33 -5.05 11.01
CA GLU A 187 -6.83 -6.41 10.85
C GLU A 187 -7.99 -6.50 9.84
N GLY A 188 -7.87 -5.78 8.72
CA GLY A 188 -8.93 -5.67 7.71
C GLY A 188 -9.39 -7.01 7.15
N THR A 189 -8.50 -7.98 6.99
CA THR A 189 -8.81 -9.32 6.48
C THR A 189 -9.62 -10.14 7.48
N ALA A 190 -9.20 -10.17 8.75
CA ALA A 190 -9.91 -10.90 9.81
C ALA A 190 -11.32 -10.33 10.03
N ILE A 191 -11.42 -9.00 10.10
CA ILE A 191 -12.70 -8.31 10.25
C ILE A 191 -13.62 -8.60 9.06
N GLY A 192 -13.10 -8.55 7.83
CA GLY A 192 -13.87 -8.89 6.63
C GLY A 192 -14.40 -10.32 6.65
N ASN A 193 -13.60 -11.28 7.12
CA ASN A 193 -14.01 -12.68 7.27
C ASN A 193 -15.14 -12.81 8.30
N ILE A 194 -15.01 -12.20 9.48
CA ILE A 194 -16.03 -12.21 10.52
C ILE A 194 -17.34 -11.62 10.00
N MET A 195 -17.28 -10.47 9.33
CA MET A 195 -18.46 -9.82 8.76
C MET A 195 -19.15 -10.68 7.69
N LEU A 196 -18.37 -11.42 6.91
CA LEU A 196 -18.92 -12.32 5.90
C LEU A 196 -19.66 -13.50 6.54
N GLN A 197 -19.11 -14.06 7.62
CA GLN A 197 -19.79 -15.12 8.40
C GLN A 197 -21.07 -14.58 9.06
N ALA A 198 -21.02 -13.37 9.61
CA ALA A 198 -22.21 -12.72 10.18
C ALA A 198 -23.31 -12.49 9.12
N LYS A 199 -22.93 -12.14 7.88
CA LYS A 199 -23.85 -12.04 6.76
C LYS A 199 -24.49 -13.39 6.42
N VAL A 200 -23.73 -14.46 6.36
CA VAL A 200 -24.26 -15.82 6.11
C VAL A 200 -25.20 -16.26 7.23
N ALA A 201 -24.94 -15.87 8.47
CA ALA A 201 -25.80 -16.11 9.62
C ALA A 201 -27.06 -15.22 9.66
N GLY A 202 -27.25 -14.32 8.70
CA GLY A 202 -28.39 -13.40 8.63
C GLY A 202 -28.36 -12.24 9.64
N LEU A 203 -27.21 -12.00 10.28
CA LEU A 203 -27.02 -10.93 11.27
C LEU A 203 -26.66 -9.58 10.63
N VAL A 204 -26.23 -9.59 9.39
CA VAL A 204 -25.78 -8.41 8.63
C VAL A 204 -26.35 -8.48 7.22
N GLY A 205 -26.75 -7.35 6.66
CA GLY A 205 -27.35 -7.23 5.35
C GLY A 205 -26.35 -7.37 4.19
N ASP A 206 -26.26 -6.35 3.38
CA ASP A 206 -25.35 -6.30 2.22
C ASP A 206 -23.94 -5.80 2.60
N ARG A 207 -23.08 -5.67 1.59
CA ARG A 207 -21.70 -5.15 1.78
C ARG A 207 -21.67 -3.72 2.33
N TRP A 208 -22.68 -2.91 2.07
CA TRP A 208 -22.77 -1.55 2.57
C TRP A 208 -23.09 -1.52 4.05
N ASP A 209 -23.96 -2.42 4.48
CA ASP A 209 -24.27 -2.62 5.89
C ASP A 209 -23.03 -3.12 6.66
N MET A 210 -22.28 -4.07 6.08
CA MET A 210 -20.98 -4.50 6.63
C MET A 210 -20.00 -3.33 6.78
N ARG A 211 -19.83 -2.50 5.73
CA ARG A 211 -18.94 -1.33 5.76
C ARG A 211 -19.36 -0.31 6.80
N ARG A 212 -20.65 -0.05 6.92
CA ARG A 212 -21.22 0.85 7.93
C ARG A 212 -20.92 0.35 9.36
N ILE A 213 -21.13 -0.94 9.62
CA ILE A 213 -20.83 -1.54 10.92
C ILE A 213 -19.34 -1.42 11.23
N ILE A 214 -18.47 -1.76 10.29
CA ILE A 214 -17.01 -1.63 10.45
C ILE A 214 -16.64 -0.18 10.75
N GLY A 215 -17.16 0.77 9.96
CA GLY A 215 -16.87 2.20 10.11
C GLY A 215 -17.32 2.78 11.46
N ASN A 216 -18.42 2.26 12.01
CA ASN A 216 -18.92 2.68 13.33
C ASN A 216 -18.18 2.00 14.50
N SER A 217 -17.52 0.87 14.25
CA SER A 217 -16.87 0.06 15.30
C SER A 217 -15.37 0.30 15.42
N ILE A 218 -14.74 0.86 14.39
CA ILE A 218 -13.28 0.98 14.30
C ILE A 218 -12.91 2.41 13.96
N GLN A 219 -11.99 2.96 14.74
CA GLN A 219 -11.42 4.26 14.43
C GLN A 219 -10.49 4.15 13.22
N THR A 220 -10.69 5.04 12.26
CA THR A 220 -9.78 5.28 11.14
C THR A 220 -9.13 6.66 11.30
N ILE A 221 -7.95 6.82 10.72
CA ILE A 221 -7.25 8.11 10.69
C ILE A 221 -7.24 8.60 9.25
N THR A 222 -7.70 9.83 9.04
CA THR A 222 -7.61 10.47 7.73
C THR A 222 -6.38 11.35 7.65
N TYR A 223 -5.60 11.17 6.60
CA TYR A 223 -4.44 11.98 6.25
C TYR A 223 -4.81 12.79 5.01
N GLU A 224 -4.96 14.09 5.19
CA GLU A 224 -5.19 15.01 4.08
C GLU A 224 -3.86 15.32 3.39
N PRO A 225 -3.85 15.49 2.05
CA PRO A 225 -2.65 15.91 1.35
C PRO A 225 -2.23 17.31 1.79
N ARG A 226 -0.96 17.47 2.09
CA ARG A 226 -0.35 18.76 2.41
C ARG A 226 0.14 19.41 1.11
N SER A 227 -0.13 20.66 0.96
CA SER A 227 0.32 21.50 -0.17
C SER A 227 1.81 21.78 -0.11
#